data_46fe03f1b71d11e9f7f9dd9484249af3
#
_entry.id   46fe03f1b71d11e9f7f9dd9484249af3
#
_cell.length_a   1.000
_cell.length_b   1.000
_cell.length_c   1.000
_cell.angle_alpha   90.00
_cell.angle_beta   90.00
_cell.angle_gamma   90.00
#
_symmetry.space_group_name_H-M   'P 1'
#
loop_
_entity.id
_entity.type
_entity.pdbx_description
1 polymer ?
#
loop_
_entity_poly.entity_id
_entity_poly.type
_entity_poly.pdbx_seq_one_letter_code
_entity_poly.pdbx_strand_id
1 'polypeptide(L)'
;MDVPSYTFDRNRLEALAEFAILDTPPERGFDDIVELSRQICEAPIALVSLVSDNRQWFKASAGISECQTDLNSSVCAHALIEPDLLIVPDLLLDPRTRANPLVTGYPFIRFYAGAPLRTAKGQVLGSLCVIDTAPRSAGLTAAQAGALRNLARQVMSQLELRQAVAQRDRLLAEQKDAEVRRNGLLQIGDKLRDAVTIEDITRAAAKIIGETLKVDRAAFGHFDSTGEFVDVEPDWTADGVASIAGRHRLADYGTNLQRCLLNGEALIIPDVLEDPVTSAYGKRLLELDVRSLINVPVIDRGRTAGMLIIHAKEPRSWSPETTIYLRNIADRLEAGIARLQAEDQQRLLNHELSHRMKNTMALVQAVASQTLKGIAEREAAKAFSERLLALSVAHDVLLAQNWSAAKVSAVVDSTICTFADIGRFDISGPNVVLGSRATQSMSLLLHELTTNALKYGALSIETGRVKLSWSVDDKEVLCLQWLESGGPAVIAPTRKGFGSRLVNMGLGGTGGARLYYKPLGFEALFATPLADLDR
;
A
#
# COMPACT_ATOMS: atom_id res chain seq x y z
N MET A 1 63.35 0.20 11.53
CA MET A 1 63.28 -0.18 10.08
C MET A 1 62.47 0.88 9.39
N ASP A 2 62.92 1.44 8.25
CA ASP A 2 62.12 2.45 7.55
C ASP A 2 61.01 1.72 6.77
N VAL A 3 59.78 2.05 7.17
CA VAL A 3 58.60 1.49 6.48
C VAL A 3 58.44 2.24 5.16
N PRO A 4 58.23 1.55 4.02
CA PRO A 4 58.05 2.18 2.73
C PRO A 4 56.87 3.16 2.74
N SER A 5 57.00 4.34 2.13
CA SER A 5 55.92 5.36 2.07
C SER A 5 54.64 4.86 1.42
N TYR A 6 54.71 3.93 0.49
CA TYR A 6 53.57 3.27 -0.13
C TYR A 6 52.68 2.56 0.89
N THR A 7 53.21 2.16 2.07
CA THR A 7 52.39 1.61 3.16
C THR A 7 51.24 2.55 3.58
N PHE A 8 51.47 3.86 3.48
CA PHE A 8 50.52 4.92 3.86
C PHE A 8 49.79 5.52 2.66
N ASP A 9 49.93 4.92 1.46
CA ASP A 9 49.19 5.36 0.27
C ASP A 9 47.69 5.23 0.48
N ARG A 10 46.97 6.33 0.26
CA ARG A 10 45.55 6.44 0.53
C ARG A 10 44.73 5.48 -0.32
N ASN A 11 45.02 5.37 -1.61
CA ASN A 11 44.26 4.49 -2.51
C ASN A 11 44.43 3.01 -2.13
N ARG A 12 45.63 2.64 -1.66
CA ARG A 12 45.92 1.29 -1.16
C ARG A 12 45.13 0.98 0.11
N LEU A 13 45.09 1.93 1.06
CA LEU A 13 44.38 1.77 2.33
C LEU A 13 42.86 1.72 2.10
N GLU A 14 42.34 2.55 1.21
CA GLU A 14 40.93 2.49 0.80
C GLU A 14 40.61 1.14 0.16
N ALA A 15 41.48 0.63 -0.75
CA ALA A 15 41.30 -0.69 -1.35
C ALA A 15 41.33 -1.82 -0.31
N LEU A 16 42.20 -1.75 0.72
CA LEU A 16 42.20 -2.72 1.81
C LEU A 16 40.90 -2.67 2.63
N ALA A 17 40.41 -1.48 2.92
CA ALA A 17 39.15 -1.27 3.66
C ALA A 17 37.94 -1.81 2.90
N GLU A 18 37.91 -1.71 1.55
CA GLU A 18 36.82 -2.23 0.71
C GLU A 18 36.62 -3.74 0.88
N PHE A 19 37.68 -4.52 1.19
CA PHE A 19 37.57 -5.96 1.44
C PHE A 19 36.99 -6.31 2.81
N ALA A 20 36.94 -5.37 3.74
CA ALA A 20 36.43 -5.56 5.11
C ALA A 20 36.95 -6.87 5.74
N ILE A 21 38.26 -7.15 5.59
CA ILE A 21 38.86 -8.41 5.95
C ILE A 21 39.60 -8.36 7.30
N LEU A 22 40.06 -7.16 7.72
CA LEU A 22 40.78 -7.00 8.98
C LEU A 22 39.89 -7.39 10.16
N ASP A 23 40.50 -8.01 11.17
CA ASP A 23 39.85 -8.44 12.42
C ASP A 23 38.70 -9.47 12.22
N THR A 24 38.64 -10.10 11.06
CA THR A 24 37.67 -11.18 10.80
C THR A 24 38.15 -12.52 11.36
N PRO A 25 37.24 -13.43 11.75
CA PRO A 25 37.58 -14.76 12.21
C PRO A 25 38.44 -15.56 11.19
N PRO A 26 39.19 -16.59 11.63
CA PRO A 26 39.87 -17.51 10.73
C PRO A 26 38.89 -18.13 9.72
N GLU A 27 39.39 -18.36 8.50
CA GLU A 27 38.63 -18.96 7.42
C GLU A 27 39.47 -20.06 6.76
N ARG A 28 38.97 -21.29 6.74
CA ARG A 28 39.69 -22.49 6.28
C ARG A 28 40.35 -22.32 4.92
N GLY A 29 39.76 -21.58 3.99
CA GLY A 29 40.36 -21.40 2.66
C GLY A 29 41.68 -20.64 2.69
N PHE A 30 41.88 -19.71 3.62
CA PHE A 30 43.17 -19.03 3.82
C PHE A 30 44.16 -19.90 4.60
N ASP A 31 43.67 -20.64 5.60
CA ASP A 31 44.49 -21.54 6.42
C ASP A 31 45.08 -22.68 5.54
N ASP A 32 44.30 -23.27 4.64
CA ASP A 32 44.74 -24.29 3.71
C ASP A 32 45.84 -23.76 2.75
N ILE A 33 45.72 -22.50 2.27
CA ILE A 33 46.74 -21.85 1.41
C ILE A 33 48.04 -21.65 2.15
N VAL A 34 47.98 -21.20 3.40
CA VAL A 34 49.17 -21.00 4.23
C VAL A 34 49.87 -22.33 4.49
N GLU A 35 49.12 -23.36 4.84
CA GLU A 35 49.71 -24.70 5.08
C GLU A 35 50.34 -25.29 3.81
N LEU A 36 49.70 -25.15 2.65
CA LEU A 36 50.26 -25.54 1.37
C LEU A 36 51.55 -24.77 1.03
N SER A 37 51.57 -23.45 1.30
CA SER A 37 52.73 -22.61 1.09
C SER A 37 53.90 -23.07 1.95
N ARG A 38 53.62 -23.40 3.22
CA ARG A 38 54.60 -23.96 4.16
C ARG A 38 55.18 -25.27 3.68
N GLN A 39 54.33 -26.20 3.23
CA GLN A 39 54.77 -27.52 2.75
C GLN A 39 55.56 -27.43 1.45
N ILE A 40 55.06 -26.69 0.44
CA ILE A 40 55.73 -26.60 -0.87
C ILE A 40 57.08 -25.89 -0.77
N CYS A 41 57.16 -24.84 0.04
CA CYS A 41 58.39 -24.10 0.23
C CYS A 41 59.30 -24.71 1.30
N GLU A 42 58.85 -25.80 1.95
CA GLU A 42 59.57 -26.48 3.06
C GLU A 42 60.01 -25.48 4.14
N ALA A 43 59.14 -24.50 4.45
CA ALA A 43 59.43 -23.43 5.41
C ALA A 43 58.68 -23.66 6.73
N PRO A 44 59.28 -23.38 7.89
CA PRO A 44 58.62 -23.56 9.17
C PRO A 44 57.44 -22.60 9.39
N ILE A 45 57.46 -21.43 8.74
CA ILE A 45 56.44 -20.38 8.92
C ILE A 45 55.91 -19.95 7.55
N ALA A 46 54.57 -19.77 7.47
CA ALA A 46 53.90 -19.14 6.33
C ALA A 46 52.75 -18.27 6.81
N LEU A 47 52.52 -17.16 6.11
CA LEU A 47 51.51 -16.16 6.49
C LEU A 47 50.76 -15.62 5.28
N VAL A 48 49.45 -15.45 5.40
CA VAL A 48 48.69 -14.44 4.64
C VAL A 48 48.66 -13.17 5.47
N SER A 49 49.45 -12.20 5.09
CA SER A 49 49.70 -10.97 5.82
C SER A 49 49.09 -9.78 5.09
N LEU A 50 48.30 -8.99 5.78
CA LEU A 50 47.74 -7.73 5.31
C LEU A 50 48.35 -6.55 6.09
N VAL A 51 48.67 -5.47 5.39
CA VAL A 51 49.40 -4.35 5.97
C VAL A 51 48.46 -3.14 6.02
N SER A 52 48.08 -2.74 7.24
CA SER A 52 47.29 -1.51 7.46
C SER A 52 48.22 -0.29 7.63
N ASP A 53 47.67 0.84 8.07
CA ASP A 53 48.37 2.07 8.37
C ASP A 53 49.16 2.03 9.69
N ASN A 54 48.78 1.12 10.59
CA ASN A 54 49.35 1.08 11.96
C ASN A 54 49.89 -0.31 12.36
N ARG A 55 49.58 -1.38 11.63
CA ARG A 55 49.95 -2.77 11.93
C ARG A 55 50.00 -3.64 10.70
N GLN A 56 50.69 -4.76 10.86
CA GLN A 56 50.60 -5.91 9.98
C GLN A 56 49.72 -6.97 10.65
N TRP A 57 48.64 -7.34 10.00
CA TRP A 57 47.66 -8.30 10.51
C TRP A 57 47.65 -9.58 9.69
N PHE A 58 47.51 -10.72 10.35
CA PHE A 58 47.56 -12.04 9.69
C PHE A 58 46.16 -12.60 9.54
N LYS A 59 45.68 -12.74 8.31
CA LYS A 59 44.44 -13.43 8.00
C LYS A 59 44.52 -14.92 8.27
N ALA A 60 45.70 -15.50 7.98
CA ALA A 60 46.04 -16.88 8.25
C ALA A 60 47.52 -17.00 8.57
N SER A 61 47.88 -17.90 9.47
CA SER A 61 49.27 -18.15 9.89
C SER A 61 49.51 -19.63 10.18
N ALA A 62 50.69 -20.10 9.84
CA ALA A 62 51.17 -21.41 10.24
C ALA A 62 52.60 -21.28 10.77
N GLY A 63 52.89 -21.94 11.89
CA GLY A 63 54.22 -21.94 12.50
C GLY A 63 54.47 -20.78 13.47
N ILE A 64 53.52 -19.86 13.68
CA ILE A 64 53.58 -18.81 14.70
C ILE A 64 52.20 -18.69 15.40
N SER A 65 52.22 -18.15 16.62
CA SER A 65 51.01 -17.93 17.45
C SER A 65 50.47 -16.52 17.38
N GLU A 66 51.27 -15.57 16.96
CA GLU A 66 50.92 -14.16 16.84
C GLU A 66 49.90 -13.96 15.68
N CYS A 67 48.95 -13.10 15.90
CA CYS A 67 47.96 -12.72 14.87
C CYS A 67 48.26 -11.35 14.21
N GLN A 68 49.24 -10.63 14.71
CA GLN A 68 49.67 -9.31 14.19
C GLN A 68 51.07 -8.96 14.66
N THR A 69 51.70 -8.00 13.99
CA THR A 69 52.94 -7.35 14.41
C THR A 69 52.90 -5.85 14.15
N ASP A 70 53.78 -5.10 14.82
CA ASP A 70 53.97 -3.67 14.50
C ASP A 70 54.56 -3.49 13.11
N LEU A 71 54.27 -2.37 12.45
CA LEU A 71 54.81 -2.03 11.14
C LEU A 71 56.34 -2.02 11.10
N ASN A 72 56.96 -1.54 12.16
CA ASN A 72 58.43 -1.48 12.26
C ASN A 72 59.08 -2.87 12.27
N SER A 73 58.33 -3.91 12.60
CA SER A 73 58.73 -5.31 12.56
C SER A 73 58.31 -6.02 11.30
N SER A 74 57.61 -5.34 10.38
CA SER A 74 57.02 -5.92 9.19
C SER A 74 58.01 -6.04 8.03
N VAL A 75 58.50 -7.23 7.74
CA VAL A 75 59.24 -7.52 6.49
C VAL A 75 58.26 -7.46 5.30
N CYS A 76 56.99 -7.84 5.47
CA CYS A 76 55.98 -7.81 4.44
C CYS A 76 55.66 -6.38 3.93
N ALA A 77 55.94 -5.33 4.73
CA ALA A 77 55.79 -3.94 4.28
C ALA A 77 56.73 -3.64 3.08
N HIS A 78 57.89 -4.26 3.02
CA HIS A 78 58.81 -4.14 1.87
C HIS A 78 58.30 -4.88 0.63
N ALA A 79 57.54 -5.94 0.80
CA ALA A 79 56.94 -6.64 -0.33
C ALA A 79 55.84 -5.82 -1.06
N LEU A 80 55.30 -4.77 -0.41
CA LEU A 80 54.26 -3.90 -1.01
C LEU A 80 54.75 -3.17 -2.26
N ILE A 81 56.06 -2.83 -2.31
CA ILE A 81 56.67 -2.03 -3.39
C ILE A 81 57.29 -2.90 -4.47
N GLU A 82 57.37 -4.21 -4.27
CA GLU A 82 58.00 -5.12 -5.22
C GLU A 82 57.03 -5.45 -6.37
N PRO A 83 57.54 -5.44 -7.61
CA PRO A 83 56.70 -5.79 -8.75
C PRO A 83 56.36 -7.31 -8.79
N ASP A 84 57.22 -8.15 -8.22
CA ASP A 84 57.11 -9.61 -8.14
C ASP A 84 57.47 -10.06 -6.71
N LEU A 85 57.98 -11.27 -6.57
CA LEU A 85 58.38 -11.81 -5.27
C LEU A 85 59.51 -10.99 -4.63
N LEU A 86 59.35 -10.65 -3.36
CA LEU A 86 60.46 -10.26 -2.52
C LEU A 86 61.11 -11.52 -1.97
N ILE A 87 62.36 -11.81 -2.36
CA ILE A 87 63.15 -12.90 -1.80
C ILE A 87 64.40 -12.33 -1.10
N VAL A 88 64.50 -12.59 0.19
CA VAL A 88 65.70 -12.20 1.00
C VAL A 88 66.36 -13.45 1.53
N PRO A 89 67.51 -13.89 0.92
CA PRO A 89 68.20 -15.14 1.26
C PRO A 89 68.72 -15.15 2.71
N ASP A 90 69.11 -14.01 3.25
CA ASP A 90 69.50 -13.82 4.65
C ASP A 90 69.12 -12.44 5.14
N LEU A 91 68.11 -12.35 5.99
CA LEU A 91 67.57 -11.11 6.57
C LEU A 91 68.59 -10.35 7.43
N LEU A 92 69.60 -11.03 7.97
CA LEU A 92 70.65 -10.41 8.76
C LEU A 92 71.66 -9.67 7.86
N LEU A 93 71.81 -10.06 6.60
CA LEU A 93 72.71 -9.41 5.65
C LEU A 93 72.03 -8.32 4.81
N ASP A 94 70.68 -8.31 4.74
CA ASP A 94 69.93 -7.31 3.98
C ASP A 94 69.85 -5.97 4.76
N PRO A 95 70.30 -4.85 4.16
CA PRO A 95 70.24 -3.54 4.81
C PRO A 95 68.87 -3.13 5.30
N ARG A 96 67.78 -3.59 4.64
CA ARG A 96 66.39 -3.25 4.98
C ARG A 96 65.92 -3.96 6.25
N THR A 97 66.49 -5.15 6.57
CA THR A 97 65.94 -6.01 7.61
C THR A 97 66.88 -6.37 8.73
N ARG A 98 68.22 -6.14 8.58
CA ARG A 98 69.26 -6.54 9.54
C ARG A 98 69.02 -6.00 10.97
N ALA A 99 68.34 -4.88 11.14
CA ALA A 99 68.01 -4.28 12.44
C ALA A 99 66.60 -4.62 12.91
N ASN A 100 65.88 -5.48 12.23
CA ASN A 100 64.53 -5.86 12.58
C ASN A 100 64.50 -6.68 13.88
N PRO A 101 63.61 -6.36 14.85
CA PRO A 101 63.53 -7.09 16.12
C PRO A 101 63.30 -8.59 15.96
N LEU A 102 62.57 -9.04 14.90
CA LEU A 102 62.32 -10.45 14.63
C LEU A 102 63.53 -11.17 14.00
N VAL A 103 64.52 -10.43 13.48
CA VAL A 103 65.79 -10.93 12.96
C VAL A 103 66.86 -11.02 14.05
N THR A 104 66.94 -9.98 14.88
CA THR A 104 67.95 -9.86 15.95
C THR A 104 67.51 -10.50 17.27
N GLY A 105 66.24 -10.77 17.44
CA GLY A 105 65.58 -11.39 18.60
C GLY A 105 64.69 -12.56 18.17
N TYR A 106 64.01 -13.16 19.15
CA TYR A 106 63.08 -14.26 18.89
C TYR A 106 61.98 -13.84 17.92
N PRO A 107 61.68 -14.65 16.86
CA PRO A 107 62.11 -16.01 16.60
C PRO A 107 63.42 -16.17 15.75
N PHE A 108 64.22 -15.11 15.57
CA PHE A 108 65.50 -15.10 14.86
C PHE A 108 65.32 -15.50 13.38
N ILE A 109 64.38 -14.89 12.69
CA ILE A 109 64.12 -15.16 11.28
C ILE A 109 65.32 -14.79 10.41
N ARG A 110 65.66 -15.67 9.45
CA ARG A 110 66.82 -15.51 8.58
C ARG A 110 66.48 -15.47 7.09
N PHE A 111 65.44 -16.14 6.67
CA PHE A 111 65.01 -16.14 5.30
C PHE A 111 63.57 -15.62 5.18
N TYR A 112 63.30 -14.90 4.11
CA TYR A 112 61.96 -14.43 3.75
C TYR A 112 61.73 -14.56 2.25
N ALA A 113 60.57 -15.06 1.86
CA ALA A 113 60.07 -14.94 0.50
C ALA A 113 58.58 -14.60 0.54
N GLY A 114 58.18 -13.50 -0.09
CA GLY A 114 56.78 -13.01 -0.12
C GLY A 114 56.30 -12.66 -1.51
N ALA A 115 55.15 -13.13 -1.86
CA ALA A 115 54.40 -12.78 -3.07
C ALA A 115 53.39 -11.68 -2.75
N PRO A 116 53.44 -10.51 -3.41
CA PRO A 116 52.51 -9.42 -3.13
C PRO A 116 51.05 -9.80 -3.50
N LEU A 117 50.14 -9.48 -2.62
CA LEU A 117 48.68 -9.63 -2.81
C LEU A 117 48.17 -8.40 -3.55
N ARG A 118 48.09 -8.51 -4.87
CA ARG A 118 47.78 -7.39 -5.77
C ARG A 118 46.33 -7.44 -6.26
N THR A 119 45.60 -6.37 -6.10
CA THR A 119 44.24 -6.19 -6.64
C THR A 119 44.28 -6.07 -8.18
N ALA A 120 43.15 -6.26 -8.84
CA ALA A 120 42.99 -6.02 -10.28
C ALA A 120 43.31 -4.56 -10.68
N LYS A 121 43.19 -3.59 -9.76
CA LYS A 121 43.56 -2.19 -9.96
C LYS A 121 45.04 -1.89 -9.69
N GLY A 122 45.83 -2.90 -9.30
CA GLY A 122 47.27 -2.79 -9.08
C GLY A 122 47.71 -2.43 -7.66
N GLN A 123 46.79 -2.14 -6.73
CA GLN A 123 47.13 -1.89 -5.32
C GLN A 123 47.59 -3.20 -4.66
N VAL A 124 48.59 -3.11 -3.79
CA VAL A 124 49.10 -4.23 -3.02
C VAL A 124 48.64 -4.14 -1.58
N LEU A 125 47.85 -5.13 -1.15
CA LEU A 125 47.22 -5.14 0.19
C LEU A 125 48.12 -5.73 1.27
N GLY A 126 49.06 -6.60 0.86
CA GLY A 126 49.92 -7.35 1.73
C GLY A 126 50.72 -8.39 0.95
N SER A 127 51.06 -9.50 1.58
CA SER A 127 51.79 -10.59 0.93
C SER A 127 51.40 -11.97 1.48
N LEU A 128 51.44 -12.98 0.61
CA LEU A 128 51.60 -14.36 1.03
C LEU A 128 53.09 -14.65 1.16
N CYS A 129 53.55 -14.97 2.36
CA CYS A 129 54.99 -15.17 2.58
C CYS A 129 55.31 -16.47 3.31
N VAL A 130 56.52 -16.93 3.08
CA VAL A 130 57.16 -18.01 3.82
C VAL A 130 58.42 -17.48 4.47
N ILE A 131 58.70 -17.96 5.69
CA ILE A 131 59.78 -17.46 6.54
C ILE A 131 60.50 -18.67 7.13
N ASP A 132 61.86 -18.55 7.24
CA ASP A 132 62.68 -19.58 7.86
C ASP A 132 63.64 -18.93 8.89
N THR A 133 63.99 -19.70 9.90
CA THR A 133 65.01 -19.35 10.91
C THR A 133 66.43 -19.68 10.47
N ALA A 134 66.58 -20.38 9.34
CA ALA A 134 67.87 -20.66 8.67
C ALA A 134 68.00 -19.83 7.38
N PRO A 135 69.20 -19.29 7.05
CA PRO A 135 69.39 -18.59 5.79
C PRO A 135 69.33 -19.58 4.61
N ARG A 136 68.84 -19.13 3.45
CA ARG A 136 68.72 -19.90 2.21
C ARG A 136 69.50 -19.19 1.09
N SER A 137 70.77 -19.48 0.93
CA SER A 137 71.66 -18.79 -0.04
C SER A 137 71.14 -18.91 -1.48
N ALA A 138 70.50 -20.01 -1.83
CA ALA A 138 69.90 -20.24 -3.15
C ALA A 138 68.49 -19.63 -3.31
N GLY A 139 67.91 -19.08 -2.25
CA GLY A 139 66.53 -18.57 -2.24
C GLY A 139 65.49 -19.70 -2.39
N LEU A 140 64.45 -19.43 -3.15
CA LEU A 140 63.45 -20.43 -3.58
C LEU A 140 63.85 -21.05 -4.95
N THR A 141 63.54 -22.30 -5.16
CA THR A 141 63.59 -22.90 -6.51
C THR A 141 62.55 -22.25 -7.42
N ALA A 142 62.75 -22.36 -8.75
CA ALA A 142 61.79 -21.83 -9.71
C ALA A 142 60.36 -22.39 -9.52
N ALA A 143 60.26 -23.69 -9.13
CA ALA A 143 59.00 -24.34 -8.83
C ALA A 143 58.33 -23.79 -7.58
N GLN A 144 59.06 -23.58 -6.49
CA GLN A 144 58.57 -22.98 -5.24
C GLN A 144 58.14 -21.53 -5.45
N ALA A 145 58.94 -20.75 -6.17
CA ALA A 145 58.59 -19.35 -6.51
C ALA A 145 57.32 -19.27 -7.37
N GLY A 146 57.18 -20.18 -8.36
CA GLY A 146 55.97 -20.28 -9.17
C GLY A 146 54.74 -20.67 -8.35
N ALA A 147 54.90 -21.64 -7.43
CA ALA A 147 53.81 -22.04 -6.54
C ALA A 147 53.36 -20.90 -5.61
N LEU A 148 54.30 -20.18 -4.99
CA LEU A 148 53.99 -19.06 -4.10
C LEU A 148 53.23 -17.94 -4.81
N ARG A 149 53.61 -17.60 -6.07
CA ARG A 149 52.84 -16.65 -6.91
C ARG A 149 51.42 -17.15 -7.19
N ASN A 150 51.27 -18.44 -7.52
CA ASN A 150 49.97 -19.04 -7.82
C ASN A 150 49.08 -19.04 -6.59
N LEU A 151 49.59 -19.38 -5.43
CA LEU A 151 48.87 -19.35 -4.15
C LEU A 151 48.51 -17.92 -3.74
N ALA A 152 49.38 -16.93 -3.96
CA ALA A 152 49.06 -15.54 -3.74
C ALA A 152 47.88 -15.04 -4.60
N ARG A 153 47.82 -15.51 -5.88
CA ARG A 153 46.63 -15.25 -6.73
C ARG A 153 45.36 -15.93 -6.19
N GLN A 154 45.50 -17.14 -5.62
CA GLN A 154 44.36 -17.81 -4.97
C GLN A 154 43.89 -17.05 -3.73
N VAL A 155 44.81 -16.48 -2.92
CA VAL A 155 44.44 -15.58 -1.80
C VAL A 155 43.62 -14.41 -2.31
N MET A 156 44.06 -13.74 -3.39
CA MET A 156 43.33 -12.62 -3.97
C MET A 156 41.97 -13.04 -4.51
N SER A 157 41.87 -14.17 -5.22
CA SER A 157 40.59 -14.71 -5.69
C SER A 157 39.60 -15.00 -4.54
N GLN A 158 40.11 -15.54 -3.42
CA GLN A 158 39.32 -15.77 -2.22
C GLN A 158 38.80 -14.44 -1.60
N LEU A 159 39.64 -13.41 -1.52
CA LEU A 159 39.28 -12.10 -1.03
C LEU A 159 38.18 -11.46 -1.91
N GLU A 160 38.36 -11.50 -3.24
CA GLU A 160 37.40 -10.96 -4.21
C GLU A 160 36.06 -11.71 -4.16
N LEU A 161 36.11 -13.06 -4.06
CA LEU A 161 34.88 -13.86 -3.92
C LEU A 161 34.13 -13.53 -2.64
N ARG A 162 34.85 -13.40 -1.51
CA ARG A 162 34.25 -13.00 -0.22
C ARG A 162 33.56 -11.64 -0.30
N GLN A 163 34.22 -10.66 -0.91
CA GLN A 163 33.65 -9.32 -1.13
C GLN A 163 32.40 -9.39 -2.01
N ALA A 164 32.45 -10.11 -3.13
CA ALA A 164 31.33 -10.27 -4.05
C ALA A 164 30.11 -10.95 -3.39
N VAL A 165 30.35 -11.99 -2.55
CA VAL A 165 29.28 -12.66 -1.79
C VAL A 165 28.66 -11.71 -0.79
N ALA A 166 29.47 -10.98 -0.01
CA ALA A 166 28.95 -10.02 0.96
C ALA A 166 28.12 -8.90 0.29
N GLN A 167 28.60 -8.40 -0.85
CA GLN A 167 27.85 -7.40 -1.64
C GLN A 167 26.53 -7.96 -2.18
N ARG A 168 26.56 -9.18 -2.73
CA ARG A 168 25.35 -9.86 -3.21
C ARG A 168 24.33 -10.03 -2.10
N ASP A 169 24.74 -10.50 -0.92
CA ASP A 169 23.85 -10.75 0.21
C ASP A 169 23.21 -9.45 0.71
N ARG A 170 23.97 -8.36 0.73
CA ARG A 170 23.45 -7.03 1.02
C ARG A 170 22.38 -6.58 0.01
N LEU A 171 22.66 -6.69 -1.29
CA LEU A 171 21.72 -6.33 -2.35
C LEU A 171 20.44 -7.18 -2.30
N LEU A 172 20.56 -8.47 -2.02
CA LEU A 172 19.40 -9.37 -1.86
C LEU A 172 18.55 -8.97 -0.65
N ALA A 173 19.16 -8.57 0.46
CA ALA A 173 18.43 -8.08 1.64
C ALA A 173 17.68 -6.77 1.32
N GLU A 174 18.35 -5.82 0.68
CA GLU A 174 17.76 -4.55 0.25
C GLU A 174 16.58 -4.78 -0.74
N GLN A 175 16.75 -5.70 -1.70
CA GLN A 175 15.70 -6.07 -2.64
C GLN A 175 14.49 -6.70 -1.95
N LYS A 176 14.74 -7.64 -1.02
CA LYS A 176 13.68 -8.28 -0.24
C LYS A 176 12.87 -7.26 0.58
N ASP A 177 13.55 -6.34 1.25
CA ASP A 177 12.89 -5.30 2.02
C ASP A 177 12.06 -4.36 1.14
N ALA A 178 12.57 -4.02 -0.06
CA ALA A 178 11.81 -3.23 -1.04
C ALA A 178 10.56 -3.98 -1.54
N GLU A 179 10.66 -5.30 -1.77
CA GLU A 179 9.52 -6.13 -2.16
C GLU A 179 8.45 -6.21 -1.07
N VAL A 180 8.85 -6.40 0.19
CA VAL A 180 7.94 -6.42 1.34
C VAL A 180 7.19 -5.10 1.46
N ARG A 181 7.90 -3.95 1.35
CA ARG A 181 7.26 -2.62 1.37
C ARG A 181 6.30 -2.42 0.19
N ARG A 182 6.67 -2.86 -1.02
CA ARG A 182 5.80 -2.78 -2.19
C ARG A 182 4.52 -3.59 -2.00
N ASN A 183 4.62 -4.80 -1.49
CA ASN A 183 3.47 -5.66 -1.21
C ASN A 183 2.56 -5.05 -0.14
N GLY A 184 3.12 -4.43 0.90
CA GLY A 184 2.37 -3.66 1.89
C GLY A 184 1.54 -2.54 1.26
N LEU A 185 2.12 -1.76 0.33
CA LEU A 185 1.39 -0.70 -0.37
C LEU A 185 0.25 -1.23 -1.26
N LEU A 186 0.42 -2.38 -1.88
CA LEU A 186 -0.64 -3.03 -2.66
C LEU A 186 -1.79 -3.48 -1.76
N GLN A 187 -1.48 -4.15 -0.65
CA GLN A 187 -2.48 -4.60 0.33
C GLN A 187 -3.28 -3.42 0.91
N ILE A 188 -2.61 -2.30 1.23
CA ILE A 188 -3.30 -1.08 1.67
C ILE A 188 -4.24 -0.58 0.58
N GLY A 189 -3.81 -0.53 -0.68
CA GLY A 189 -4.65 -0.10 -1.80
C GLY A 189 -5.92 -0.94 -1.95
N ASP A 190 -5.82 -2.27 -1.79
CA ASP A 190 -6.97 -3.17 -1.82
C ASP A 190 -7.90 -2.94 -0.61
N LYS A 191 -7.34 -2.85 0.60
CA LYS A 191 -8.13 -2.57 1.81
C LYS A 191 -8.85 -1.22 1.76
N LEU A 192 -8.21 -0.19 1.22
CA LEU A 192 -8.83 1.12 1.02
C LEU A 192 -10.02 1.08 0.06
N ARG A 193 -9.98 0.21 -0.95
CA ARG A 193 -11.09 0.07 -1.93
C ARG A 193 -12.33 -0.55 -1.29
N ASP A 194 -12.12 -1.56 -0.43
CA ASP A 194 -13.20 -2.36 0.15
C ASP A 194 -13.72 -1.79 1.48
N ALA A 195 -13.04 -0.82 2.05
CA ALA A 195 -13.38 -0.26 3.35
C ALA A 195 -14.68 0.55 3.32
N VAL A 196 -15.48 0.38 4.35
CA VAL A 196 -16.77 1.06 4.55
C VAL A 196 -16.66 2.16 5.61
N THR A 197 -15.71 2.04 6.55
CA THR A 197 -15.49 3.01 7.63
C THR A 197 -14.05 3.50 7.66
N ILE A 198 -13.84 4.67 8.25
CA ILE A 198 -12.48 5.22 8.47
C ILE A 198 -11.69 4.29 9.40
N GLU A 199 -12.34 3.75 10.44
CA GLU A 199 -11.72 2.81 11.38
C GLU A 199 -11.21 1.53 10.70
N ASP A 200 -11.93 1.00 9.70
CA ASP A 200 -11.47 -0.18 8.93
C ASP A 200 -10.17 0.13 8.17
N ILE A 201 -10.10 1.33 7.58
CA ILE A 201 -8.92 1.79 6.83
C ILE A 201 -7.71 1.94 7.74
N THR A 202 -7.87 2.67 8.84
CA THR A 202 -6.76 3.01 9.75
C THR A 202 -6.24 1.78 10.48
N ARG A 203 -7.13 0.89 10.92
CA ARG A 203 -6.78 -0.40 11.55
C ARG A 203 -6.04 -1.32 10.57
N ALA A 204 -6.50 -1.42 9.32
CA ALA A 204 -5.83 -2.22 8.31
C ALA A 204 -4.43 -1.67 7.99
N ALA A 205 -4.30 -0.35 7.86
CA ALA A 205 -3.03 0.31 7.62
C ALA A 205 -2.05 0.10 8.78
N ALA A 206 -2.51 0.28 10.03
CA ALA A 206 -1.69 0.06 11.22
C ALA A 206 -1.13 -1.37 11.27
N LYS A 207 -1.97 -2.38 11.01
CA LYS A 207 -1.55 -3.78 10.95
C LYS A 207 -0.50 -4.02 9.85
N ILE A 208 -0.76 -3.57 8.63
CA ILE A 208 0.16 -3.77 7.51
C ILE A 208 1.49 -3.06 7.76
N ILE A 209 1.49 -1.85 8.32
CA ILE A 209 2.71 -1.12 8.70
C ILE A 209 3.49 -1.91 9.75
N GLY A 210 2.82 -2.35 10.81
CA GLY A 210 3.42 -3.09 11.92
C GLY A 210 4.14 -4.35 11.44
N GLU A 211 3.46 -5.17 10.64
CA GLU A 211 3.98 -6.42 10.08
C GLU A 211 5.11 -6.17 9.05
N THR A 212 4.95 -5.16 8.17
CA THR A 212 5.92 -4.82 7.13
C THR A 212 7.23 -4.29 7.70
N LEU A 213 7.15 -3.35 8.64
CA LEU A 213 8.31 -2.69 9.22
C LEU A 213 8.87 -3.42 10.44
N LYS A 214 8.16 -4.44 10.95
CA LYS A 214 8.51 -5.17 12.18
C LYS A 214 8.79 -4.20 13.32
N VAL A 215 7.83 -3.35 13.60
CA VAL A 215 7.85 -2.38 14.69
C VAL A 215 7.04 -2.89 15.88
N ASP A 216 7.15 -2.23 17.03
CA ASP A 216 6.42 -2.66 18.22
C ASP A 216 4.98 -2.15 18.26
N ARG A 217 4.73 -1.00 17.63
CA ARG A 217 3.39 -0.40 17.55
C ARG A 217 3.22 0.42 16.28
N ALA A 218 2.03 0.33 15.67
CA ALA A 218 1.60 1.20 14.60
C ALA A 218 0.15 1.62 14.86
N ALA A 219 -0.15 2.90 14.67
CA ALA A 219 -1.46 3.48 14.93
C ALA A 219 -1.77 4.63 13.98
N PHE A 220 -3.03 5.06 13.99
CA PHE A 220 -3.48 6.31 13.41
C PHE A 220 -4.13 7.17 14.49
N GLY A 221 -3.84 8.46 14.51
CA GLY A 221 -4.45 9.39 15.45
C GLY A 221 -5.06 10.58 14.72
N HIS A 222 -6.24 10.98 15.13
CA HIS A 222 -6.92 12.19 14.65
C HIS A 222 -6.63 13.37 15.56
N PHE A 223 -6.31 14.53 14.98
CA PHE A 223 -6.23 15.76 15.76
C PHE A 223 -7.63 16.33 16.01
N ASP A 224 -7.85 16.82 17.21
CA ASP A 224 -9.05 17.60 17.48
C ASP A 224 -8.99 18.98 16.79
N SER A 225 -10.10 19.71 16.79
CA SER A 225 -10.21 21.00 16.11
C SER A 225 -9.25 22.08 16.65
N THR A 226 -8.71 21.89 17.85
CA THR A 226 -7.77 22.81 18.50
C THR A 226 -6.30 22.44 18.21
N GLY A 227 -6.03 21.18 17.80
CA GLY A 227 -4.69 20.63 17.69
C GLY A 227 -4.00 20.40 19.03
N GLU A 228 -4.74 20.43 20.13
CA GLU A 228 -4.22 20.20 21.49
C GLU A 228 -4.19 18.72 21.85
N PHE A 229 -5.17 17.98 21.31
CA PHE A 229 -5.34 16.56 21.56
C PHE A 229 -5.24 15.74 20.27
N VAL A 230 -4.78 14.51 20.43
CA VAL A 230 -4.86 13.45 19.43
C VAL A 230 -5.69 12.31 19.98
N ASP A 231 -6.72 11.92 19.26
CA ASP A 231 -7.53 10.74 19.54
C ASP A 231 -6.94 9.58 18.73
N VAL A 232 -6.23 8.66 19.41
CA VAL A 232 -5.58 7.51 18.79
C VAL A 232 -6.60 6.38 18.67
N GLU A 233 -6.81 5.93 17.44
CA GLU A 233 -7.68 4.79 17.14
C GLU A 233 -7.08 3.46 17.65
N PRO A 234 -7.86 2.35 17.64
CA PRO A 234 -7.34 1.05 18.00
C PRO A 234 -6.08 0.73 17.17
N ASP A 235 -4.97 0.58 17.89
CA ASP A 235 -3.64 0.38 17.34
C ASP A 235 -3.34 -1.10 17.04
N TRP A 236 -2.36 -1.35 16.19
CA TRP A 236 -1.69 -2.63 16.07
C TRP A 236 -0.47 -2.64 16.99
N THR A 237 -0.33 -3.69 17.78
CA THR A 237 0.80 -3.89 18.70
C THR A 237 1.41 -5.27 18.50
N ALA A 238 2.74 -5.36 18.64
CA ALA A 238 3.43 -6.63 18.75
C ALA A 238 3.09 -7.31 20.11
N ASP A 239 3.38 -8.59 20.21
CA ASP A 239 3.12 -9.36 21.43
C ASP A 239 3.78 -8.73 22.67
N GLY A 240 3.00 -8.54 23.72
CA GLY A 240 3.47 -7.95 24.98
C GLY A 240 3.68 -6.43 24.95
N VAL A 241 3.17 -5.73 23.95
CA VAL A 241 3.17 -4.25 23.86
C VAL A 241 1.82 -3.70 24.26
N ALA A 242 1.79 -2.74 25.19
CA ALA A 242 0.54 -2.09 25.61
C ALA A 242 -0.01 -1.18 24.49
N SER A 243 -1.34 -1.15 24.34
CA SER A 243 -2.04 -0.22 23.44
C SER A 243 -1.93 1.22 23.95
N ILE A 244 -1.88 2.17 23.01
CA ILE A 244 -2.00 3.61 23.28
C ILE A 244 -3.31 4.18 22.74
N ALA A 245 -4.27 3.33 22.37
CA ALA A 245 -5.58 3.80 21.92
C ALA A 245 -6.25 4.68 22.97
N GLY A 246 -6.80 5.83 22.53
CA GLY A 246 -7.46 6.79 23.40
C GLY A 246 -6.98 8.22 23.18
N ARG A 247 -7.41 9.12 24.07
CA ARG A 247 -7.14 10.56 23.96
C ARG A 247 -5.85 10.96 24.65
N HIS A 248 -4.94 11.60 23.92
CA HIS A 248 -3.64 12.06 24.40
C HIS A 248 -3.50 13.57 24.18
N ARG A 249 -2.92 14.25 25.19
CA ARG A 249 -2.56 15.65 25.05
C ARG A 249 -1.16 15.74 24.46
N LEU A 250 -1.02 16.35 23.30
CA LEU A 250 0.26 16.42 22.57
C LEU A 250 1.37 17.14 23.35
N ALA A 251 1.01 18.19 24.09
CA ALA A 251 1.95 18.95 24.90
C ALA A 251 2.66 18.10 25.98
N ASP A 252 2.08 16.98 26.42
CA ASP A 252 2.67 16.08 27.41
C ASP A 252 3.88 15.30 26.84
N TYR A 253 4.02 15.26 25.52
CA TYR A 253 5.12 14.61 24.79
C TYR A 253 6.12 15.59 24.20
N GLY A 254 5.86 16.91 24.34
CA GLY A 254 6.75 17.98 23.90
C GLY A 254 6.06 19.02 23.02
N THR A 255 6.20 20.29 23.37
CA THR A 255 5.65 21.41 22.60
C THR A 255 6.31 21.54 21.22
N ASN A 256 7.58 21.17 21.08
CA ASN A 256 8.25 21.13 19.79
C ASN A 256 7.71 20.00 18.91
N LEU A 257 7.47 18.82 19.45
CA LEU A 257 6.83 17.69 18.77
C LEU A 257 5.45 18.10 18.25
N GLN A 258 4.61 18.69 19.10
CA GLN A 258 3.29 19.20 18.70
C GLN A 258 3.40 20.20 17.55
N ARG A 259 4.30 21.19 17.65
CA ARG A 259 4.48 22.22 16.63
C ARG A 259 4.88 21.63 15.27
N CYS A 260 5.84 20.70 15.24
CA CYS A 260 6.28 20.04 14.00
C CYS A 260 5.11 19.28 13.34
N LEU A 261 4.37 18.49 14.13
CA LEU A 261 3.24 17.71 13.60
C LEU A 261 2.12 18.62 13.05
N LEU A 262 1.78 19.69 13.74
CA LEU A 262 0.76 20.63 13.26
C LEU A 262 1.18 21.39 12.00
N ASN A 263 2.50 21.61 11.82
CA ASN A 263 3.04 22.19 10.60
C ASN A 263 3.14 21.19 9.43
N GLY A 264 2.72 19.94 9.62
CA GLY A 264 2.83 18.90 8.59
C GLY A 264 4.23 18.30 8.44
N GLU A 265 5.11 18.49 9.43
CA GLU A 265 6.47 17.97 9.41
C GLU A 265 6.49 16.55 9.99
N ALA A 266 7.08 15.60 9.24
CA ALA A 266 7.28 14.25 9.74
C ALA A 266 8.39 14.24 10.79
N LEU A 267 8.16 13.55 11.90
CA LEU A 267 9.16 13.36 12.96
C LEU A 267 9.79 11.99 12.83
N ILE A 268 11.11 11.93 12.75
CA ILE A 268 11.90 10.70 12.62
C ILE A 268 12.95 10.74 13.71
N ILE A 269 12.71 10.00 14.79
CA ILE A 269 13.51 10.04 16.01
C ILE A 269 14.11 8.66 16.28
N PRO A 270 15.42 8.48 16.06
CA PRO A 270 16.11 7.21 16.31
C PRO A 270 16.19 6.83 17.79
N ASP A 271 16.34 7.81 18.67
CA ASP A 271 16.35 7.63 20.12
C ASP A 271 15.72 8.85 20.80
N VAL A 272 14.61 8.64 21.50
CA VAL A 272 13.86 9.72 22.17
C VAL A 272 14.61 10.38 23.31
N LEU A 273 15.65 9.74 23.85
CA LEU A 273 16.48 10.31 24.93
C LEU A 273 17.60 11.20 24.40
N GLU A 274 18.03 11.01 23.16
CA GLU A 274 19.15 11.73 22.57
C GLU A 274 18.69 12.86 21.65
N ASP A 275 17.48 12.76 21.10
CA ASP A 275 16.97 13.73 20.12
C ASP A 275 16.56 15.06 20.78
N PRO A 276 16.98 16.21 20.24
CA PRO A 276 16.67 17.54 20.80
C PRO A 276 15.15 17.84 20.90
N VAL A 277 14.32 17.21 20.06
CA VAL A 277 12.86 17.45 20.06
C VAL A 277 12.18 16.74 21.23
N THR A 278 12.68 15.56 21.62
CA THR A 278 12.01 14.68 22.59
C THR A 278 12.77 14.45 23.88
N SER A 279 14.07 14.72 23.96
CA SER A 279 14.90 14.36 25.12
C SER A 279 14.40 14.92 26.46
N ALA A 280 13.82 16.12 26.47
CA ALA A 280 13.23 16.72 27.66
C ALA A 280 11.98 15.93 28.18
N TYR A 281 11.31 15.20 27.30
CA TYR A 281 10.09 14.42 27.57
C TYR A 281 10.33 12.91 27.44
N GLY A 282 11.56 12.48 27.24
CA GLY A 282 11.92 11.09 26.96
C GLY A 282 11.43 10.10 28.02
N LYS A 283 11.43 10.50 29.31
CA LYS A 283 10.88 9.67 30.39
C LYS A 283 9.40 9.33 30.17
N ARG A 284 8.60 10.29 29.71
CA ARG A 284 7.19 10.09 29.44
C ARG A 284 6.95 9.14 28.26
N LEU A 285 7.80 9.22 27.23
CA LEU A 285 7.77 8.31 26.10
C LEU A 285 8.19 6.89 26.49
N LEU A 286 9.18 6.74 27.39
CA LEU A 286 9.58 5.45 27.93
C LEU A 286 8.48 4.78 28.77
N GLU A 287 7.62 5.52 29.48
CA GLU A 287 6.45 4.98 30.17
C GLU A 287 5.46 4.32 29.21
N LEU A 288 5.48 4.67 27.94
CA LEU A 288 4.71 4.07 26.86
C LEU A 288 5.49 3.00 26.08
N ASP A 289 6.63 2.56 26.56
CA ASP A 289 7.55 1.67 25.85
C ASP A 289 8.02 2.23 24.49
N VAL A 290 8.24 3.55 24.38
CA VAL A 290 8.69 4.20 23.16
C VAL A 290 10.13 4.66 23.32
N ARG A 291 11.06 4.03 22.58
CA ARG A 291 12.47 4.43 22.53
C ARG A 291 12.83 5.08 21.19
N SER A 292 12.16 4.67 20.13
CA SER A 292 12.31 5.27 18.79
C SER A 292 10.93 5.47 18.16
N LEU A 293 10.77 6.51 17.35
CA LEU A 293 9.47 6.80 16.72
C LEU A 293 9.60 7.40 15.32
N ILE A 294 8.56 7.14 14.51
CA ILE A 294 8.24 7.95 13.32
C ILE A 294 6.79 8.37 13.43
N ASN A 295 6.54 9.67 13.35
CA ASN A 295 5.20 10.22 13.21
C ASN A 295 5.09 10.94 11.86
N VAL A 296 4.16 10.49 11.01
CA VAL A 296 3.93 11.07 9.69
C VAL A 296 2.57 11.74 9.67
N PRO A 297 2.50 13.08 9.53
CA PRO A 297 1.23 13.80 9.43
C PRO A 297 0.43 13.38 8.19
N VAL A 298 -0.88 13.30 8.35
CA VAL A 298 -1.86 13.14 7.26
C VAL A 298 -2.58 14.47 7.09
N ILE A 299 -2.50 15.03 5.89
CA ILE A 299 -2.95 16.40 5.61
C ILE A 299 -4.29 16.31 4.85
N ASP A 300 -5.33 16.95 5.37
CA ASP A 300 -6.60 17.16 4.69
C ASP A 300 -6.81 18.65 4.42
N ARG A 301 -7.03 19.01 3.16
CA ARG A 301 -7.30 20.41 2.71
C ARG A 301 -6.32 21.44 3.27
N GLY A 302 -5.02 21.06 3.32
CA GLY A 302 -3.95 21.94 3.78
C GLY A 302 -3.81 22.07 5.29
N ARG A 303 -4.50 21.25 6.08
CA ARG A 303 -4.37 21.16 7.54
C ARG A 303 -4.01 19.74 7.95
N THR A 304 -3.22 19.61 8.99
CA THR A 304 -2.95 18.30 9.57
C THR A 304 -4.22 17.78 10.26
N ALA A 305 -4.85 16.78 9.65
CA ALA A 305 -6.08 16.16 10.15
C ALA A 305 -5.79 14.99 11.09
N GLY A 306 -4.64 14.35 10.91
CA GLY A 306 -4.23 13.20 11.72
C GLY A 306 -2.75 12.88 11.51
N MET A 307 -2.31 11.77 12.07
CA MET A 307 -0.95 11.27 11.89
C MET A 307 -0.88 9.74 11.95
N LEU A 308 0.04 9.17 11.18
CA LEU A 308 0.53 7.82 11.40
C LEU A 308 1.54 7.84 12.56
N ILE A 309 1.40 6.89 13.47
CA ILE A 309 2.22 6.74 14.68
C ILE A 309 2.92 5.39 14.60
N ILE A 310 4.24 5.39 14.58
CA ILE A 310 5.07 4.20 14.52
C ILE A 310 6.09 4.24 15.65
N HIS A 311 6.09 3.24 16.52
CA HIS A 311 6.93 3.18 17.70
C HIS A 311 7.77 1.90 17.74
N ALA A 312 9.00 2.02 18.26
CA ALA A 312 9.86 0.91 18.62
C ALA A 312 10.35 1.03 20.07
N LYS A 313 10.48 -0.11 20.77
CA LYS A 313 10.95 -0.19 22.16
C LYS A 313 12.45 0.03 22.31
N GLU A 314 13.19 -0.17 21.23
CA GLU A 314 14.63 0.00 21.19
C GLU A 314 15.03 1.15 20.26
N PRO A 315 16.22 1.76 20.47
CA PRO A 315 16.77 2.73 19.52
C PRO A 315 16.87 2.10 18.12
N ARG A 316 16.40 2.83 17.11
CA ARG A 316 16.36 2.32 15.75
C ARG A 316 16.69 3.41 14.73
N SER A 317 17.65 3.13 13.86
CA SER A 317 17.89 3.96 12.69
C SER A 317 16.82 3.71 11.63
N TRP A 318 16.23 4.76 11.12
CA TRP A 318 15.19 4.69 10.10
C TRP A 318 15.76 5.05 8.74
N SER A 319 15.60 4.17 7.76
CA SER A 319 16.06 4.44 6.40
C SER A 319 15.19 5.47 5.68
N PRO A 320 15.74 6.22 4.72
CA PRO A 320 14.95 7.13 3.88
C PRO A 320 13.79 6.43 3.17
N GLU A 321 13.99 5.17 2.74
CA GLU A 321 12.98 4.36 2.08
C GLU A 321 11.79 4.06 3.01
N THR A 322 12.03 3.89 4.31
CA THR A 322 10.97 3.72 5.32
C THR A 322 10.11 4.98 5.41
N THR A 323 10.73 6.14 5.42
CA THR A 323 10.01 7.42 5.44
C THR A 323 9.16 7.62 4.18
N ILE A 324 9.74 7.32 3.00
CA ILE A 324 9.01 7.36 1.72
C ILE A 324 7.82 6.39 1.73
N TYR A 325 8.02 5.17 2.24
CA TYR A 325 6.97 4.17 2.37
C TYR A 325 5.80 4.67 3.23
N LEU A 326 6.10 5.24 4.40
CA LEU A 326 5.07 5.75 5.31
C LEU A 326 4.35 6.99 4.77
N ARG A 327 5.04 7.88 4.06
CA ARG A 327 4.41 9.01 3.36
C ARG A 327 3.43 8.55 2.29
N ASN A 328 3.84 7.58 1.46
CA ASN A 328 2.94 6.98 0.47
C ASN A 328 1.68 6.36 1.10
N ILE A 329 1.79 5.81 2.32
CA ILE A 329 0.63 5.30 3.05
C ILE A 329 -0.22 6.47 3.55
N ALA A 330 0.39 7.50 4.13
CA ALA A 330 -0.32 8.68 4.60
C ALA A 330 -1.15 9.34 3.49
N ASP A 331 -0.56 9.53 2.30
CA ASP A 331 -1.23 10.09 1.12
C ASP A 331 -2.43 9.22 0.68
N ARG A 332 -2.29 7.90 0.73
CA ARG A 332 -3.37 6.96 0.39
C ARG A 332 -4.49 6.96 1.44
N LEU A 333 -4.13 7.07 2.71
CA LEU A 333 -5.10 7.20 3.80
C LEU A 333 -5.90 8.50 3.66
N GLU A 334 -5.23 9.62 3.39
CA GLU A 334 -5.88 10.90 3.10
C GLU A 334 -6.94 10.75 2.01
N ALA A 335 -6.55 10.19 0.85
CA ALA A 335 -7.47 9.97 -0.26
C ALA A 335 -8.64 9.05 0.10
N GLY A 336 -8.38 7.97 0.86
CA GLY A 336 -9.41 7.03 1.33
C GLY A 336 -10.39 7.66 2.31
N ILE A 337 -9.89 8.41 3.29
CA ILE A 337 -10.69 9.14 4.28
C ILE A 337 -11.56 10.20 3.60
N ALA A 338 -10.96 11.01 2.71
CA ALA A 338 -11.68 12.03 1.96
C ALA A 338 -12.82 11.44 1.11
N ARG A 339 -12.60 10.27 0.48
CA ARG A 339 -13.64 9.54 -0.25
C ARG A 339 -14.80 9.16 0.65
N LEU A 340 -14.55 8.51 1.79
CA LEU A 340 -15.59 8.05 2.70
C LEU A 340 -16.39 9.24 3.27
N GLN A 341 -15.72 10.33 3.62
CA GLN A 341 -16.38 11.55 4.08
C GLN A 341 -17.30 12.16 3.01
N ALA A 342 -16.85 12.18 1.75
CA ALA A 342 -17.65 12.66 0.62
C ALA A 342 -18.88 11.78 0.38
N GLU A 343 -18.71 10.44 0.43
CA GLU A 343 -19.82 9.48 0.31
C GLU A 343 -20.86 9.66 1.41
N ASP A 344 -20.43 9.83 2.67
CA ASP A 344 -21.32 10.06 3.80
C ASP A 344 -22.05 11.40 3.70
N GLN A 345 -21.34 12.45 3.31
CA GLN A 345 -21.96 13.77 3.09
C GLN A 345 -23.02 13.70 1.97
N GLN A 346 -22.73 12.97 0.91
CA GLN A 346 -23.67 12.77 -0.18
C GLN A 346 -24.91 11.99 0.28
N ARG A 347 -24.74 10.95 1.10
CA ARG A 347 -25.86 10.20 1.68
C ARG A 347 -26.75 11.10 2.55
N LEU A 348 -26.14 11.93 3.41
CA LEU A 348 -26.88 12.87 4.26
C LEU A 348 -27.66 13.89 3.43
N LEU A 349 -27.04 14.47 2.39
CA LEU A 349 -27.71 15.41 1.49
C LEU A 349 -28.87 14.76 0.74
N ASN A 350 -28.68 13.55 0.23
CA ASN A 350 -29.74 12.80 -0.45
C ASN A 350 -30.90 12.51 0.52
N HIS A 351 -30.64 12.17 1.76
CA HIS A 351 -31.66 11.94 2.77
C HIS A 351 -32.43 13.23 3.09
N GLU A 352 -31.75 14.36 3.24
CA GLU A 352 -32.40 15.65 3.50
C GLU A 352 -33.25 16.08 2.30
N LEU A 353 -32.75 15.94 1.07
CA LEU A 353 -33.50 16.21 -0.16
C LEU A 353 -34.76 15.35 -0.23
N SER A 354 -34.67 14.06 0.13
CA SER A 354 -35.78 13.13 0.19
C SER A 354 -36.90 13.64 1.15
N HIS A 355 -36.50 14.02 2.36
CA HIS A 355 -37.40 14.54 3.35
C HIS A 355 -38.10 15.82 2.89
N ARG A 356 -37.35 16.76 2.32
CA ARG A 356 -37.91 18.02 1.81
C ARG A 356 -38.87 17.77 0.66
N MET A 357 -38.57 16.85 -0.26
CA MET A 357 -39.44 16.51 -1.38
C MET A 357 -40.76 15.88 -0.91
N LYS A 358 -40.71 14.93 0.06
CA LYS A 358 -41.90 14.35 0.67
C LYS A 358 -42.79 15.40 1.30
N ASN A 359 -42.22 16.33 2.04
CA ASN A 359 -42.94 17.42 2.66
C ASN A 359 -43.61 18.36 1.61
N THR A 360 -42.87 18.66 0.53
CA THR A 360 -43.39 19.49 -0.57
C THR A 360 -44.56 18.81 -1.28
N MET A 361 -44.45 17.50 -1.57
CA MET A 361 -45.52 16.73 -2.19
C MET A 361 -46.75 16.63 -1.29
N ALA A 362 -46.60 16.41 0.01
CA ALA A 362 -47.66 16.40 0.97
C ALA A 362 -48.39 17.78 1.04
N LEU A 363 -47.63 18.89 1.01
CA LEU A 363 -48.20 20.23 0.95
C LEU A 363 -48.97 20.46 -0.33
N VAL A 364 -48.42 20.08 -1.50
CA VAL A 364 -49.12 20.19 -2.79
C VAL A 364 -50.39 19.38 -2.79
N GLN A 365 -50.37 18.15 -2.24
CA GLN A 365 -51.58 17.32 -2.08
C GLN A 365 -52.64 17.99 -1.17
N ALA A 366 -52.21 18.56 -0.04
CA ALA A 366 -53.11 19.24 0.88
C ALA A 366 -53.74 20.47 0.23
N VAL A 367 -52.95 21.34 -0.42
CA VAL A 367 -53.44 22.51 -1.16
C VAL A 367 -54.40 22.11 -2.28
N ALA A 368 -54.02 21.09 -3.07
CA ALA A 368 -54.86 20.58 -4.12
C ALA A 368 -56.22 20.09 -3.57
N SER A 369 -56.16 19.24 -2.54
CA SER A 369 -57.37 18.70 -1.89
C SER A 369 -58.29 19.79 -1.32
N GLN A 370 -57.72 20.83 -0.74
CA GLN A 370 -58.47 21.96 -0.18
C GLN A 370 -59.08 22.83 -1.28
N THR A 371 -58.32 23.14 -2.33
CA THR A 371 -58.75 23.98 -3.44
C THR A 371 -59.86 23.29 -4.25
N LEU A 372 -59.76 21.98 -4.42
CA LEU A 372 -60.68 21.19 -5.23
C LEU A 372 -61.97 20.79 -4.48
N LYS A 373 -62.06 20.96 -3.17
CA LYS A 373 -63.27 20.64 -2.36
C LYS A 373 -64.52 21.39 -2.77
N GLY A 374 -64.39 22.57 -3.38
CA GLY A 374 -65.50 23.43 -3.80
C GLY A 374 -65.89 23.30 -5.27
N ILE A 375 -65.25 22.46 -6.05
CA ILE A 375 -65.49 22.35 -7.49
C ILE A 375 -66.66 21.42 -7.76
N ALA A 376 -67.56 21.83 -8.66
CA ALA A 376 -68.74 21.06 -9.03
C ALA A 376 -68.38 19.72 -9.74
N GLU A 377 -67.23 19.68 -10.43
CA GLU A 377 -66.72 18.49 -11.15
C GLU A 377 -65.92 17.58 -10.21
N ARG A 378 -66.58 16.91 -9.27
CA ARG A 378 -65.97 16.01 -8.28
C ARG A 378 -65.07 14.92 -8.88
N GLU A 379 -65.43 14.39 -10.05
CA GLU A 379 -64.68 13.37 -10.77
C GLU A 379 -63.31 13.89 -11.25
N ALA A 380 -63.26 15.11 -11.78
CA ALA A 380 -62.00 15.73 -12.22
C ALA A 380 -61.06 16.03 -11.02
N ALA A 381 -61.61 16.48 -9.90
CA ALA A 381 -60.88 16.73 -8.65
C ALA A 381 -60.28 15.41 -8.10
N LYS A 382 -61.03 14.32 -8.10
CA LYS A 382 -60.60 13.00 -7.67
C LYS A 382 -59.45 12.47 -8.58
N ALA A 383 -59.62 12.55 -9.89
CA ALA A 383 -58.60 12.12 -10.86
C ALA A 383 -57.29 12.93 -10.72
N PHE A 384 -57.37 14.22 -10.43
CA PHE A 384 -56.19 15.03 -10.17
C PHE A 384 -55.44 14.57 -8.92
N SER A 385 -56.13 14.32 -7.81
CA SER A 385 -55.54 13.83 -6.55
C SER A 385 -54.92 12.46 -6.69
N GLU A 386 -55.57 11.55 -7.44
CA GLU A 386 -55.05 10.20 -7.71
C GLU A 386 -53.75 10.23 -8.56
N ARG A 387 -53.66 11.16 -9.55
CA ARG A 387 -52.41 11.37 -10.34
C ARG A 387 -51.30 11.96 -9.54
N LEU A 388 -51.62 12.87 -8.64
CA LEU A 388 -50.62 13.47 -7.73
C LEU A 388 -50.06 12.40 -6.78
N LEU A 389 -50.89 11.46 -6.34
CA LEU A 389 -50.47 10.29 -5.56
C LEU A 389 -49.56 9.37 -6.38
N ALA A 390 -49.92 9.10 -7.65
CA ALA A 390 -49.05 8.28 -8.53
C ALA A 390 -47.66 8.90 -8.76
N LEU A 391 -47.58 10.24 -8.88
CA LEU A 391 -46.31 10.96 -8.92
C LEU A 391 -45.53 10.83 -7.61
N SER A 392 -46.19 10.88 -6.47
CA SER A 392 -45.57 10.69 -5.16
C SER A 392 -44.98 9.30 -5.03
N VAL A 393 -45.71 8.26 -5.47
CA VAL A 393 -45.21 6.86 -5.50
C VAL A 393 -43.99 6.73 -6.40
N ALA A 394 -44.00 7.34 -7.58
CA ALA A 394 -42.83 7.34 -8.47
C ALA A 394 -41.60 7.98 -7.81
N HIS A 395 -41.80 9.08 -7.10
CA HIS A 395 -40.72 9.73 -6.33
C HIS A 395 -40.19 8.86 -5.20
N ASP A 396 -41.05 8.17 -4.46
CA ASP A 396 -40.62 7.26 -3.39
C ASP A 396 -39.79 6.10 -3.92
N VAL A 397 -40.12 5.54 -5.09
CA VAL A 397 -39.33 4.52 -5.77
C VAL A 397 -37.95 5.05 -6.20
N LEU A 398 -37.89 6.28 -6.76
CA LEU A 398 -36.63 6.90 -7.14
C LEU A 398 -35.75 7.22 -5.93
N LEU A 399 -36.35 7.69 -4.83
CA LEU A 399 -35.64 7.96 -3.58
C LEU A 399 -34.98 6.71 -3.00
N ALA A 400 -35.68 5.56 -3.04
CA ALA A 400 -35.15 4.28 -2.58
C ALA A 400 -33.93 3.80 -3.39
N GLN A 401 -33.71 4.37 -4.58
CA GLN A 401 -32.60 4.01 -5.48
C GLN A 401 -31.68 5.20 -5.85
N ASN A 402 -31.47 6.11 -4.92
CA ASN A 402 -30.54 7.25 -5.04
C ASN A 402 -30.83 8.20 -6.23
N TRP A 403 -32.06 8.39 -6.63
CA TRP A 403 -32.50 9.34 -7.67
C TRP A 403 -32.03 9.05 -9.11
N SER A 404 -31.19 8.07 -9.34
CA SER A 404 -30.56 7.88 -10.64
C SER A 404 -31.39 6.99 -11.56
N ALA A 405 -32.01 5.94 -11.02
CA ALA A 405 -32.71 4.94 -11.84
C ALA A 405 -33.61 4.05 -10.98
N ALA A 406 -34.68 3.49 -11.57
CA ALA A 406 -35.55 2.54 -10.90
C ALA A 406 -35.77 1.29 -11.74
N LYS A 407 -35.89 0.11 -11.10
CA LYS A 407 -36.24 -1.11 -11.81
C LYS A 407 -37.73 -1.07 -12.24
N VAL A 408 -38.03 -1.51 -13.47
CA VAL A 408 -39.41 -1.64 -13.98
C VAL A 408 -40.29 -2.39 -12.99
N SER A 409 -39.83 -3.53 -12.45
CA SER A 409 -40.56 -4.31 -11.45
C SER A 409 -40.91 -3.48 -10.20
N ALA A 410 -39.99 -2.70 -9.67
CA ALA A 410 -40.26 -1.87 -8.48
C ALA A 410 -41.30 -0.77 -8.74
N VAL A 411 -41.28 -0.14 -9.93
CA VAL A 411 -42.26 0.85 -10.34
C VAL A 411 -43.64 0.20 -10.50
N VAL A 412 -43.70 -0.98 -11.14
CA VAL A 412 -44.93 -1.76 -11.35
C VAL A 412 -45.54 -2.16 -10.00
N ASP A 413 -44.75 -2.78 -9.12
CA ASP A 413 -45.22 -3.26 -7.81
C ASP A 413 -45.74 -2.10 -6.96
N SER A 414 -44.94 -1.04 -6.80
CA SER A 414 -45.35 0.13 -6.02
C SER A 414 -46.63 0.80 -6.54
N THR A 415 -46.74 0.97 -7.86
CA THR A 415 -47.89 1.64 -8.45
C THR A 415 -49.13 0.75 -8.34
N ILE A 416 -49.06 -0.53 -8.70
CA ILE A 416 -50.22 -1.42 -8.68
C ILE A 416 -50.70 -1.65 -7.24
N CYS A 417 -49.82 -1.96 -6.29
CA CYS A 417 -50.20 -2.12 -4.87
C CYS A 417 -50.89 -0.90 -4.25
N THR A 418 -50.60 0.28 -4.77
CA THR A 418 -51.20 1.52 -4.26
C THR A 418 -52.65 1.68 -4.73
N PHE A 419 -53.00 1.21 -5.93
CA PHE A 419 -54.27 1.51 -6.57
C PHE A 419 -55.19 0.31 -6.79
N ALA A 420 -54.64 -0.93 -6.70
CA ALA A 420 -55.41 -2.18 -6.98
C ALA A 420 -54.88 -3.38 -6.16
N ASP A 421 -55.68 -4.44 -6.13
CA ASP A 421 -55.26 -5.71 -5.56
C ASP A 421 -54.30 -6.43 -6.54
N ILE A 422 -53.00 -6.54 -6.16
CA ILE A 422 -51.97 -7.20 -6.96
C ILE A 422 -52.28 -8.66 -7.27
N GLY A 423 -53.03 -9.34 -6.43
CA GLY A 423 -53.47 -10.74 -6.66
C GLY A 423 -54.31 -10.95 -7.91
N ARG A 424 -54.77 -9.87 -8.53
CA ARG A 424 -55.52 -9.86 -9.80
C ARG A 424 -54.66 -9.60 -11.02
N PHE A 425 -53.32 -9.49 -10.83
CA PHE A 425 -52.35 -9.23 -11.89
C PHE A 425 -51.44 -10.43 -12.10
N ASP A 426 -51.14 -10.74 -13.35
CA ASP A 426 -50.07 -11.64 -13.77
C ASP A 426 -48.91 -10.76 -14.31
N ILE A 427 -47.85 -10.60 -13.50
CA ILE A 427 -46.74 -9.67 -13.77
C ILE A 427 -45.49 -10.45 -14.13
N SER A 428 -44.88 -10.16 -15.30
CA SER A 428 -43.66 -10.82 -15.74
C SER A 428 -42.82 -9.95 -16.66
N GLY A 429 -41.47 -10.04 -16.50
CA GLY A 429 -40.52 -9.40 -17.40
C GLY A 429 -39.07 -9.42 -16.87
N PRO A 430 -38.11 -9.15 -17.74
CA PRO A 430 -36.71 -9.08 -17.38
C PRO A 430 -36.41 -7.87 -16.48
N ASN A 431 -35.21 -7.90 -15.83
CA ASN A 431 -34.74 -6.78 -15.06
C ASN A 431 -34.28 -5.63 -15.98
N VAL A 432 -35.08 -4.58 -16.08
CA VAL A 432 -34.81 -3.36 -16.87
C VAL A 432 -34.79 -2.17 -15.91
N VAL A 433 -33.87 -1.26 -16.14
CA VAL A 433 -33.67 -0.04 -15.32
C VAL A 433 -34.18 1.17 -16.11
N LEU A 434 -34.89 2.08 -15.44
CA LEU A 434 -35.46 3.30 -16.01
C LEU A 434 -34.83 4.54 -15.35
N GLY A 435 -34.49 5.54 -16.13
CA GLY A 435 -34.14 6.87 -15.63
C GLY A 435 -35.32 7.56 -14.91
N SER A 436 -35.04 8.68 -14.25
CA SER A 436 -36.02 9.36 -13.39
C SER A 436 -37.27 9.80 -14.15
N ARG A 437 -37.11 10.34 -15.36
CA ARG A 437 -38.24 10.78 -16.21
C ARG A 437 -39.11 9.62 -16.69
N ALA A 438 -38.47 8.52 -17.11
CA ALA A 438 -39.16 7.33 -17.55
C ALA A 438 -39.92 6.65 -16.41
N THR A 439 -39.35 6.63 -15.20
CA THR A 439 -39.99 6.13 -13.97
C THR A 439 -41.28 6.89 -13.66
N GLN A 440 -41.27 8.21 -13.71
CA GLN A 440 -42.48 9.04 -13.52
C GLN A 440 -43.53 8.78 -14.60
N SER A 441 -43.11 8.71 -15.87
CA SER A 441 -43.99 8.45 -17.00
C SER A 441 -44.64 7.09 -16.89
N MET A 442 -43.86 6.05 -16.52
CA MET A 442 -44.37 4.68 -16.33
C MET A 442 -45.36 4.61 -15.16
N SER A 443 -45.08 5.23 -14.03
CA SER A 443 -46.00 5.26 -12.88
C SER A 443 -47.33 5.91 -13.24
N LEU A 444 -47.32 7.03 -13.93
CA LEU A 444 -48.55 7.69 -14.40
C LEU A 444 -49.29 6.83 -15.43
N LEU A 445 -48.59 6.20 -16.35
CA LEU A 445 -49.18 5.30 -17.35
C LEU A 445 -49.87 4.09 -16.70
N LEU A 446 -49.19 3.42 -15.76
CA LEU A 446 -49.73 2.29 -15.02
C LEU A 446 -50.92 2.69 -14.17
N HIS A 447 -50.88 3.88 -13.53
CA HIS A 447 -52.01 4.42 -12.80
C HIS A 447 -53.24 4.61 -13.70
N GLU A 448 -53.06 5.27 -14.86
CA GLU A 448 -54.17 5.45 -15.82
C GLU A 448 -54.75 4.15 -16.34
N LEU A 449 -53.89 3.17 -16.69
CA LEU A 449 -54.33 1.84 -17.13
C LEU A 449 -55.09 1.11 -16.02
N THR A 450 -54.54 1.12 -14.77
CA THR A 450 -55.17 0.47 -13.62
C THR A 450 -56.51 1.10 -13.28
N THR A 451 -56.62 2.44 -13.26
CA THR A 451 -57.88 3.14 -13.00
C THR A 451 -58.92 2.92 -14.09
N ASN A 452 -58.50 2.85 -15.35
CA ASN A 452 -59.39 2.52 -16.45
C ASN A 452 -59.91 1.06 -16.35
N ALA A 453 -59.04 0.11 -16.00
CA ALA A 453 -59.42 -1.29 -15.78
C ALA A 453 -60.41 -1.45 -14.62
N LEU A 454 -60.22 -0.67 -13.52
CA LEU A 454 -61.14 -0.66 -12.38
C LEU A 454 -62.51 -0.01 -12.69
N LYS A 455 -62.53 1.07 -13.49
CA LYS A 455 -63.76 1.81 -13.79
C LYS A 455 -64.56 1.18 -14.95
N TYR A 456 -63.87 0.73 -15.99
CA TYR A 456 -64.51 0.40 -17.27
C TYR A 456 -64.05 -0.98 -17.82
N GLY A 457 -62.93 -1.52 -17.33
CA GLY A 457 -62.30 -2.73 -17.87
C GLY A 457 -62.45 -3.95 -16.99
N ALA A 458 -61.49 -4.85 -17.10
CA ALA A 458 -61.53 -6.16 -16.47
C ALA A 458 -61.64 -6.13 -14.96
N LEU A 459 -60.99 -5.18 -14.30
CA LEU A 459 -60.98 -5.09 -12.85
C LEU A 459 -62.26 -4.54 -12.24
N SER A 460 -63.24 -4.11 -13.07
CA SER A 460 -64.58 -3.65 -12.61
C SER A 460 -65.44 -4.78 -12.07
N ILE A 461 -65.11 -6.05 -12.35
CA ILE A 461 -65.78 -7.24 -11.84
C ILE A 461 -64.79 -8.20 -11.18
N GLU A 462 -65.23 -9.08 -10.28
CA GLU A 462 -64.33 -9.94 -9.48
C GLU A 462 -63.52 -10.98 -10.30
N THR A 463 -64.09 -11.48 -11.39
CA THR A 463 -63.45 -12.50 -12.24
C THR A 463 -62.37 -11.97 -13.16
N GLY A 464 -62.34 -10.67 -13.38
CA GLY A 464 -61.39 -10.03 -14.30
C GLY A 464 -59.95 -10.05 -13.80
N ARG A 465 -59.04 -10.18 -14.75
CA ARG A 465 -57.60 -10.27 -14.54
C ARG A 465 -56.87 -9.37 -15.53
N VAL A 466 -55.65 -8.96 -15.14
CA VAL A 466 -54.74 -8.18 -15.98
C VAL A 466 -53.44 -8.94 -16.10
N LYS A 467 -52.95 -9.13 -17.31
CA LYS A 467 -51.59 -9.58 -17.56
C LYS A 467 -50.77 -8.38 -17.99
N LEU A 468 -49.70 -8.11 -17.20
CA LEU A 468 -48.70 -7.08 -17.48
C LEU A 468 -47.37 -7.74 -17.71
N SER A 469 -46.84 -7.63 -18.92
CA SER A 469 -45.54 -8.21 -19.25
C SER A 469 -44.67 -7.22 -20.02
N TRP A 470 -43.37 -7.37 -19.88
CA TRP A 470 -42.43 -6.58 -20.66
C TRP A 470 -41.24 -7.43 -21.09
N SER A 471 -40.65 -7.03 -22.22
CA SER A 471 -39.48 -7.68 -22.83
C SER A 471 -38.61 -6.61 -23.49
N VAL A 472 -37.36 -6.97 -23.75
CA VAL A 472 -36.46 -6.14 -24.58
C VAL A 472 -36.17 -6.94 -25.83
N ASP A 473 -36.35 -6.33 -26.99
CA ASP A 473 -36.07 -6.97 -28.29
C ASP A 473 -34.58 -6.83 -28.67
N ASP A 474 -34.20 -7.48 -29.79
CA ASP A 474 -32.82 -7.49 -30.30
C ASP A 474 -32.34 -6.08 -30.75
N LYS A 475 -33.24 -5.10 -30.83
CA LYS A 475 -32.95 -3.69 -31.18
C LYS A 475 -32.91 -2.77 -29.97
N GLU A 476 -32.81 -3.36 -28.75
CA GLU A 476 -32.82 -2.62 -27.48
C GLU A 476 -34.08 -1.77 -27.28
N VAL A 477 -35.24 -2.26 -27.72
CA VAL A 477 -36.55 -1.62 -27.53
C VAL A 477 -37.27 -2.32 -26.37
N LEU A 478 -37.65 -1.57 -25.34
CA LEU A 478 -38.53 -2.04 -24.28
C LEU A 478 -39.95 -2.12 -24.85
N CYS A 479 -40.53 -3.35 -24.87
CA CYS A 479 -41.89 -3.63 -25.24
C CYS A 479 -42.69 -3.98 -23.98
N LEU A 480 -43.65 -3.13 -23.60
CA LEU A 480 -44.58 -3.34 -22.48
C LEU A 480 -45.95 -3.73 -23.03
N GLN A 481 -46.56 -4.80 -22.53
CA GLN A 481 -47.87 -5.25 -22.87
C GLN A 481 -48.79 -5.26 -21.65
N TRP A 482 -49.94 -4.65 -21.79
CA TRP A 482 -51.06 -4.68 -20.87
C TRP A 482 -52.20 -5.41 -21.53
N LEU A 483 -52.71 -6.49 -20.94
CA LEU A 483 -53.79 -7.30 -21.48
C LEU A 483 -54.85 -7.58 -20.42
N GLU A 484 -56.06 -7.13 -20.66
CA GLU A 484 -57.24 -7.37 -19.81
C GLU A 484 -58.02 -8.57 -20.28
N SER A 485 -58.53 -9.35 -19.34
CA SER A 485 -59.37 -10.54 -19.62
C SER A 485 -60.40 -10.77 -18.52
N GLY A 486 -61.51 -11.49 -18.86
CA GLY A 486 -62.55 -11.86 -17.90
C GLY A 486 -63.40 -10.68 -17.40
N GLY A 487 -63.35 -9.54 -18.06
CA GLY A 487 -64.12 -8.35 -17.77
C GLY A 487 -65.39 -8.17 -18.65
N PRO A 488 -66.07 -7.03 -18.55
CA PRO A 488 -67.19 -6.69 -19.40
C PRO A 488 -66.75 -6.47 -20.85
N ALA A 489 -67.70 -6.52 -21.81
CA ALA A 489 -67.40 -6.22 -23.20
C ALA A 489 -66.87 -4.81 -23.39
N VAL A 490 -65.69 -4.67 -24.00
CA VAL A 490 -64.99 -3.40 -24.15
C VAL A 490 -65.51 -2.64 -25.36
N ILE A 491 -65.85 -1.35 -25.15
CA ILE A 491 -66.28 -0.44 -26.22
C ILE A 491 -65.28 0.70 -26.31
N ALA A 492 -64.85 1.04 -27.53
CA ALA A 492 -63.91 2.15 -27.74
C ALA A 492 -64.51 3.49 -27.23
N PRO A 493 -63.73 4.29 -26.46
CA PRO A 493 -64.23 5.53 -25.88
C PRO A 493 -64.51 6.56 -26.97
N THR A 494 -65.66 7.23 -26.89
CA THR A 494 -66.09 8.29 -27.82
C THR A 494 -65.49 9.65 -27.44
N ARG A 495 -65.07 9.86 -26.17
CA ARG A 495 -64.45 11.09 -25.69
C ARG A 495 -62.99 10.82 -25.29
N LYS A 496 -62.07 11.68 -25.78
CA LYS A 496 -60.65 11.62 -25.44
C LYS A 496 -60.39 12.59 -24.25
N GLY A 497 -60.20 12.04 -23.06
CA GLY A 497 -59.81 12.78 -21.86
C GLY A 497 -58.28 12.88 -21.73
N PHE A 498 -57.83 13.43 -20.59
CA PHE A 498 -56.41 13.55 -20.26
C PHE A 498 -55.71 12.19 -20.18
N GLY A 499 -56.33 11.19 -19.54
CA GLY A 499 -55.78 9.82 -19.44
C GLY A 499 -55.55 9.16 -20.79
N SER A 500 -56.53 9.30 -21.73
CA SER A 500 -56.33 8.80 -23.08
C SER A 500 -55.17 9.46 -23.82
N ARG A 501 -54.89 10.73 -23.56
CA ARG A 501 -53.71 11.45 -24.12
C ARG A 501 -52.40 10.88 -23.53
N LEU A 502 -52.37 10.68 -22.21
CA LEU A 502 -51.20 10.16 -21.50
C LEU A 502 -50.88 8.71 -21.96
N VAL A 503 -51.89 7.84 -22.05
CA VAL A 503 -51.70 6.49 -22.56
C VAL A 503 -51.21 6.49 -24.02
N ASN A 504 -51.69 7.39 -24.86
CA ASN A 504 -51.21 7.51 -26.25
C ASN A 504 -49.79 8.08 -26.37
N MET A 505 -49.30 8.84 -25.39
CA MET A 505 -47.91 9.35 -25.36
C MET A 505 -46.90 8.23 -25.03
N GLY A 506 -47.32 7.16 -24.39
CA GLY A 506 -46.45 6.01 -24.08
C GLY A 506 -45.41 6.29 -23.02
N LEU A 507 -44.43 5.38 -22.88
CA LEU A 507 -43.40 5.43 -21.84
C LEU A 507 -42.39 6.58 -22.01
N GLY A 508 -42.02 6.94 -23.23
CA GLY A 508 -41.04 7.96 -23.55
C GLY A 508 -41.64 9.34 -23.87
N GLY A 509 -42.94 9.49 -23.81
CA GLY A 509 -43.63 10.75 -24.20
C GLY A 509 -43.57 11.09 -25.69
N THR A 510 -43.06 10.23 -26.53
CA THR A 510 -42.85 10.41 -27.99
C THR A 510 -43.87 9.70 -28.86
N GLY A 511 -44.86 9.02 -28.27
CA GLY A 511 -45.82 8.14 -28.95
C GLY A 511 -45.35 6.68 -28.95
N GLY A 512 -46.00 5.83 -29.73
CA GLY A 512 -45.65 4.40 -29.83
C GLY A 512 -46.61 3.46 -29.12
N ALA A 513 -47.73 3.99 -28.61
CA ALA A 513 -48.80 3.17 -28.06
C ALA A 513 -49.70 2.61 -29.14
N ARG A 514 -50.00 1.30 -29.08
CA ARG A 514 -51.03 0.62 -29.91
C ARG A 514 -52.11 0.10 -28.98
N LEU A 515 -53.33 0.63 -29.15
CA LEU A 515 -54.47 0.32 -28.28
C LEU A 515 -55.51 -0.48 -29.07
N TYR A 516 -55.91 -1.61 -28.53
CA TYR A 516 -56.89 -2.51 -29.15
C TYR A 516 -58.08 -2.70 -28.21
N TYR A 517 -59.27 -2.28 -28.65
CA TYR A 517 -60.54 -2.46 -27.94
C TYR A 517 -61.23 -3.69 -28.51
N LYS A 518 -60.98 -4.86 -27.94
CA LYS A 518 -61.52 -6.17 -28.40
C LYS A 518 -62.70 -6.53 -27.50
N PRO A 519 -63.75 -7.21 -28.03
CA PRO A 519 -64.94 -7.61 -27.24
C PRO A 519 -64.59 -8.43 -25.98
N LEU A 520 -63.48 -9.17 -26.01
CA LEU A 520 -63.01 -10.04 -24.92
C LEU A 520 -62.03 -9.38 -23.94
N GLY A 521 -61.63 -8.11 -24.17
CA GLY A 521 -60.74 -7.37 -23.30
C GLY A 521 -59.98 -6.25 -24.01
N PHE A 522 -59.40 -5.33 -23.22
CA PHE A 522 -58.55 -4.24 -23.69
C PHE A 522 -57.10 -4.73 -23.76
N GLU A 523 -56.39 -4.35 -24.82
CA GLU A 523 -54.97 -4.62 -24.98
C GLU A 523 -54.27 -3.33 -25.34
N ALA A 524 -53.14 -3.06 -24.65
CA ALA A 524 -52.24 -1.93 -24.95
C ALA A 524 -50.81 -2.44 -25.10
N LEU A 525 -50.13 -2.00 -26.15
CA LEU A 525 -48.73 -2.28 -26.43
C LEU A 525 -47.96 -0.97 -26.52
N PHE A 526 -46.86 -0.91 -25.80
CA PHE A 526 -45.96 0.24 -25.76
C PHE A 526 -44.56 -0.21 -26.17
N ALA A 527 -43.91 0.52 -27.07
CA ALA A 527 -42.57 0.22 -27.51
C ALA A 527 -41.75 1.50 -27.45
N THR A 528 -40.60 1.46 -26.73
CA THR A 528 -39.73 2.62 -26.52
C THR A 528 -38.27 2.16 -26.49
N PRO A 529 -37.37 2.78 -27.28
CA PRO A 529 -35.93 2.47 -27.19
C PRO A 529 -35.40 2.69 -25.77
N LEU A 530 -34.52 1.79 -25.29
CA LEU A 530 -33.92 1.90 -23.97
C LEU A 530 -33.13 3.20 -23.81
N ALA A 531 -32.48 3.68 -24.87
CA ALA A 531 -31.75 4.97 -24.87
C ALA A 531 -32.63 6.18 -24.51
N ASP A 532 -33.94 6.12 -24.80
CA ASP A 532 -34.91 7.18 -24.46
C ASP A 532 -35.44 7.04 -23.00
N LEU A 533 -35.17 5.91 -22.36
CA LEU A 533 -35.60 5.60 -20.99
C LEU A 533 -34.51 5.81 -19.94
N ASP A 534 -33.27 6.02 -20.36
CA ASP A 534 -32.12 6.30 -19.48
C ASP A 534 -32.02 7.77 -19.02
N ARG A 535 -32.87 8.66 -19.51
CA ARG A 535 -32.84 10.11 -19.22
C ARG A 535 -33.76 10.54 -18.08
#